data_f31714789aa4be7e2d2385eb063c09f9
#
_entry.id   f31714789aa4be7e2d2385eb063c09f9
#
_cell.length_a   1.000
_cell.length_b   1.000
_cell.length_c   1.000
_cell.angle_alpha   90.00
_cell.angle_beta   90.00
_cell.angle_gamma   90.00
#
_symmetry.space_group_name_H-M   'P 1'
#
loop_
_entity.id
_entity.type
_entity.pdbx_description
1 polymer ?
#
loop_
_entity_poly.entity_id
_entity_poly.type
_entity_poly.pdbx_seq_one_letter_code
_entity_poly.pdbx_strand_id
1 'polypeptide(L)'
;MMKRIYIENIDDYILVDNEDFERVNFYKWHKSYAHDTHRFLTQVVGRTTSLPSFILNDEYAYQKNKNHDFTKKNLATDKYSFRYRKPQKNSSSKYKGVSFNQKERKWIATIQINGKSIYLGKFNDEVECAKAYNRAVHKYWNGNGYLNQI
;
A
#
# COMPACT_ATOMS: atom_id res chain seq x y z
N MET A 1 -7.90 -18.72 8.13
CA MET A 1 -8.33 -18.05 9.38
C MET A 1 -7.26 -17.10 9.88
N MET A 2 -7.66 -16.05 10.57
CA MET A 2 -6.79 -14.98 11.05
C MET A 2 -6.86 -14.87 12.56
N LYS A 3 -5.77 -14.41 13.18
CA LYS A 3 -5.69 -14.11 14.61
C LYS A 3 -5.19 -12.70 14.82
N ARG A 4 -5.62 -12.08 15.90
CA ARG A 4 -5.19 -10.74 16.30
C ARG A 4 -4.00 -10.83 17.24
N ILE A 5 -3.05 -9.89 17.07
CA ILE A 5 -1.91 -9.71 17.96
C ILE A 5 -1.97 -8.28 18.49
N TYR A 6 -1.92 -8.14 19.81
CA TYR A 6 -1.96 -6.84 20.47
C TYR A 6 -0.63 -6.11 20.31
N ILE A 7 -0.70 -4.84 19.95
CA ILE A 7 0.47 -3.95 19.82
C ILE A 7 0.37 -2.88 20.90
N GLU A 8 1.19 -3.01 21.91
CA GLU A 8 1.10 -2.23 23.15
C GLU A 8 1.22 -0.72 22.90
N ASN A 9 2.18 -0.28 22.10
CA ASN A 9 2.43 1.16 21.94
C ASN A 9 1.36 1.90 21.15
N ILE A 10 0.42 1.21 20.53
CA ILE A 10 -0.73 1.84 19.85
C ILE A 10 -2.07 1.44 20.46
N ASP A 11 -2.04 0.57 21.49
CA ASP A 11 -3.26 0.04 22.15
C ASP A 11 -4.27 -0.46 21.11
N ASP A 12 -3.81 -1.29 20.19
CA ASP A 12 -4.61 -1.81 19.09
C ASP A 12 -4.04 -3.15 18.61
N TYR A 13 -4.68 -3.77 17.66
CA TYR A 13 -4.37 -5.09 17.15
C TYR A 13 -3.93 -5.05 15.70
N ILE A 14 -3.08 -6.02 15.34
CA ILE A 14 -2.81 -6.37 13.95
C ILE A 14 -3.38 -7.76 13.67
N LEU A 15 -3.57 -8.09 12.39
CA LEU A 15 -4.06 -9.39 11.95
C LEU A 15 -2.94 -10.17 11.28
N VAL A 16 -2.83 -11.45 11.61
CA VAL A 16 -1.91 -12.38 10.95
C VAL A 16 -2.66 -13.68 10.65
N ASP A 17 -2.13 -14.48 9.72
CA ASP A 17 -2.66 -15.82 9.49
C ASP A 17 -2.42 -16.70 10.72
N ASN A 18 -3.30 -17.68 10.95
CA ASN A 18 -3.17 -18.62 12.05
C ASN A 18 -1.79 -19.29 12.11
N GLU A 19 -1.27 -19.65 10.95
CA GLU A 19 0.04 -20.33 10.85
C GLU A 19 1.22 -19.46 11.28
N ASP A 20 1.06 -18.14 11.24
CA ASP A 20 2.11 -17.18 11.61
C ASP A 20 1.97 -16.70 13.06
N PHE A 21 0.85 -16.95 13.70
CA PHE A 21 0.50 -16.35 15.00
C PHE A 21 1.56 -16.62 16.08
N GLU A 22 1.96 -17.87 16.28
CA GLU A 22 2.89 -18.20 17.36
C GLU A 22 4.27 -17.59 17.12
N ARG A 23 4.75 -17.62 15.89
CA ARG A 23 6.05 -17.04 15.51
C ARG A 23 6.06 -15.52 15.74
N VAL A 24 5.04 -14.84 15.24
CA VAL A 24 4.94 -13.39 15.38
C VAL A 24 4.72 -12.99 16.83
N ASN A 25 3.83 -13.68 17.55
CA ASN A 25 3.49 -13.36 18.93
C ASN A 25 4.62 -13.64 19.92
N PHE A 26 5.63 -14.37 19.51
CA PHE A 26 6.81 -14.61 20.34
C PHE A 26 7.60 -13.32 20.59
N TYR A 27 7.57 -12.37 19.66
CA TYR A 27 8.27 -11.10 19.77
C TYR A 27 7.31 -9.99 20.16
N LYS A 28 7.87 -8.94 20.79
CA LYS A 28 7.12 -7.73 21.11
C LYS A 28 7.30 -6.72 19.98
N TRP A 29 6.23 -6.46 19.24
CA TRP A 29 6.23 -5.54 18.10
C TRP A 29 5.81 -4.15 18.55
N HIS A 30 6.33 -3.13 17.87
CA HIS A 30 5.91 -1.73 18.07
C HIS A 30 5.73 -1.04 16.75
N LYS A 31 4.83 -0.06 16.72
CA LYS A 31 4.65 0.79 15.55
C LYS A 31 5.61 1.95 15.62
N SER A 32 6.45 2.10 14.60
CA SER A 32 7.40 3.19 14.44
C SER A 32 6.84 4.22 13.47
N TYR A 33 6.99 5.50 13.83
CA TYR A 33 6.56 6.62 12.98
C TYR A 33 7.75 7.35 12.36
N ALA A 34 8.94 6.77 12.46
CA ALA A 34 10.15 7.37 11.92
C ALA A 34 10.01 7.62 10.43
N HIS A 35 10.44 8.80 9.98
CA HIS A 35 10.40 9.21 8.56
C HIS A 35 8.99 9.12 7.95
N ASP A 36 7.95 9.28 8.76
CA ASP A 36 6.54 9.24 8.31
C ASP A 36 6.16 7.91 7.65
N THR A 37 6.80 6.80 8.04
CA THR A 37 6.61 5.50 7.37
C THR A 37 5.60 4.57 8.05
N HIS A 38 5.29 4.75 9.32
CA HIS A 38 4.31 3.91 10.06
C HIS A 38 4.59 2.41 9.90
N ARG A 39 5.76 1.97 10.34
CA ARG A 39 6.20 0.58 10.21
C ARG A 39 6.04 -0.17 11.52
N PHE A 40 5.72 -1.47 11.45
CA PHE A 40 5.75 -2.36 12.61
C PHE A 40 7.10 -3.08 12.64
N LEU A 41 7.84 -2.91 13.74
CA LEU A 41 9.22 -3.36 13.89
C LEU A 41 9.42 -4.12 15.20
N THR A 42 10.40 -5.04 15.21
CA THR A 42 10.92 -5.67 16.41
C THR A 42 12.41 -5.95 16.24
N GLN A 43 13.06 -6.40 17.31
CA GLN A 43 14.45 -6.85 17.26
C GLN A 43 14.47 -8.37 17.20
N VAL A 44 15.10 -8.91 16.15
CA VAL A 44 15.32 -10.34 16.00
C VAL A 44 16.83 -10.57 15.94
N VAL A 45 17.39 -11.24 16.95
CA VAL A 45 18.82 -11.52 17.07
C VAL A 45 19.65 -10.22 16.86
N GLY A 46 19.22 -9.13 17.55
CA GLY A 46 19.91 -7.84 17.48
C GLY A 46 19.72 -7.04 16.21
N ARG A 47 18.86 -7.49 15.30
CA ARG A 47 18.55 -6.79 14.03
C ARG A 47 17.13 -6.24 14.08
N THR A 48 16.99 -4.97 13.69
CA THR A 48 15.67 -4.37 13.48
C THR A 48 15.00 -5.03 12.27
N THR A 49 13.86 -5.65 12.48
CA THR A 49 13.15 -6.43 11.47
C THR A 49 11.74 -5.90 11.33
N SER A 50 11.31 -5.66 10.08
CA SER A 50 9.94 -5.27 9.79
C SER A 50 9.03 -6.48 9.80
N LEU A 51 7.75 -6.28 10.12
CA LEU A 51 6.80 -7.36 10.21
C LEU A 51 6.59 -8.12 8.88
N PRO A 52 6.43 -7.46 7.72
CA PRO A 52 6.36 -8.21 6.46
C PRO A 52 7.60 -9.07 6.20
N SER A 53 8.79 -8.52 6.44
CA SER A 53 10.04 -9.25 6.25
C SER A 53 10.14 -10.47 7.15
N PHE A 54 9.66 -10.35 8.39
CA PHE A 54 9.65 -11.45 9.33
C PHE A 54 8.69 -12.57 8.87
N ILE A 55 7.48 -12.20 8.47
CA ILE A 55 6.46 -13.18 8.07
C ILE A 55 6.88 -13.95 6.82
N LEU A 56 7.35 -13.24 5.78
CA LEU A 56 7.73 -13.85 4.51
C LEU A 56 9.19 -14.31 4.46
N ASN A 57 9.96 -14.03 5.50
CA ASN A 57 11.39 -14.35 5.58
C ASN A 57 12.14 -13.80 4.35
N ASP A 58 11.88 -12.53 4.01
CA ASP A 58 12.43 -11.88 2.83
C ASP A 58 12.61 -10.38 3.12
N GLU A 59 13.83 -9.86 2.93
CA GLU A 59 14.14 -8.46 3.21
C GLU A 59 13.38 -7.47 2.32
N TYR A 60 12.89 -7.92 1.17
CA TYR A 60 12.15 -7.08 0.23
C TYR A 60 10.64 -7.14 0.44
N ALA A 61 10.18 -7.87 1.45
CA ALA A 61 8.75 -8.00 1.72
C ALA A 61 8.11 -6.65 2.07
N TYR A 62 6.91 -6.44 1.57
CA TYR A 62 6.15 -5.21 1.83
C TYR A 62 4.66 -5.51 1.99
N GLN A 63 3.96 -4.58 2.58
CA GLN A 63 2.51 -4.62 2.73
C GLN A 63 1.85 -3.93 1.54
N LYS A 64 0.97 -4.62 0.86
CA LYS A 64 0.26 -4.07 -0.33
C LYS A 64 -0.58 -2.86 0.07
N ASN A 65 -1.45 -3.02 1.05
CA ASN A 65 -2.24 -1.93 1.62
C ASN A 65 -1.73 -1.62 3.02
N LYS A 66 -1.42 -0.35 3.28
CA LYS A 66 -0.86 0.09 4.57
C LYS A 66 -1.99 0.17 5.60
N ASN A 67 -2.19 -0.91 6.33
CA ASN A 67 -3.20 -1.04 7.38
C ASN A 67 -2.70 -2.03 8.44
N HIS A 68 -3.58 -2.55 9.27
CA HIS A 68 -3.24 -3.52 10.30
C HIS A 68 -3.38 -4.99 9.85
N ASP A 69 -3.61 -5.23 8.56
CA ASP A 69 -3.73 -6.58 8.01
C ASP A 69 -2.35 -7.05 7.53
N PHE A 70 -1.78 -8.01 8.26
CA PHE A 70 -0.50 -8.65 7.93
C PHE A 70 -0.69 -10.11 7.54
N THR A 71 -1.87 -10.47 7.05
CA THR A 71 -2.05 -11.78 6.42
C THR A 71 -1.30 -11.82 5.09
N LYS A 72 -0.92 -13.00 4.66
CA LYS A 72 -0.07 -13.15 3.45
C LYS A 72 -0.73 -12.62 2.19
N LYS A 73 -2.06 -12.61 2.11
CA LYS A 73 -2.78 -12.01 0.98
C LYS A 73 -2.50 -10.51 0.81
N ASN A 74 -2.10 -9.82 1.89
CA ASN A 74 -1.77 -8.40 1.87
C ASN A 74 -0.26 -8.14 1.85
N LEU A 75 0.55 -9.17 1.68
CA LEU A 75 2.01 -9.08 1.66
C LEU A 75 2.55 -9.56 0.31
N ALA A 76 3.70 -9.02 -0.09
CA ALA A 76 4.37 -9.42 -1.32
C ALA A 76 5.88 -9.18 -1.21
N THR A 77 6.64 -9.83 -2.11
CA THR A 77 8.10 -9.72 -2.17
C THR A 77 8.60 -9.24 -3.53
N ASP A 78 7.70 -8.97 -4.48
CA ASP A 78 8.09 -8.54 -5.82
C ASP A 78 8.59 -7.08 -5.83
N LYS A 79 9.07 -6.65 -6.98
CA LYS A 79 9.62 -5.29 -7.16
C LYS A 79 8.55 -4.21 -7.40
N TYR A 80 7.29 -4.54 -7.28
CA TYR A 80 6.19 -3.68 -7.70
C TYR A 80 5.52 -2.91 -6.57
N SER A 81 6.21 -2.72 -5.43
CA SER A 81 5.65 -1.99 -4.30
C SER A 81 5.18 -0.58 -4.67
N PHE A 82 5.82 0.05 -5.67
CA PHE A 82 5.45 1.39 -6.13
C PHE A 82 4.01 1.48 -6.66
N ARG A 83 3.47 0.36 -7.14
CA ARG A 83 2.08 0.30 -7.64
C ARG A 83 1.05 0.56 -6.56
N TYR A 84 1.42 0.33 -5.29
CA TYR A 84 0.53 0.45 -4.14
C TYR A 84 0.69 1.78 -3.41
N ARG A 85 1.56 2.68 -3.87
CA ARG A 85 1.77 3.99 -3.23
C ARG A 85 0.48 4.81 -3.28
N LYS A 86 0.21 5.47 -2.16
CA LYS A 86 -0.91 6.42 -2.07
C LYS A 86 -0.69 7.64 -2.95
N PRO A 87 -1.75 8.40 -3.28
CA PRO A 87 -1.59 9.67 -3.99
C PRO A 87 -0.68 10.63 -3.25
N GLN A 88 0.01 11.50 -4.00
CA GLN A 88 0.87 12.52 -3.40
C GLN A 88 0.01 13.58 -2.70
N LYS A 89 0.47 14.03 -1.53
CA LYS A 89 -0.27 14.99 -0.69
C LYS A 89 -0.51 16.32 -1.36
N ASN A 90 0.43 16.78 -2.19
CA ASN A 90 0.40 18.12 -2.80
C ASN A 90 -0.03 18.11 -4.27
N SER A 91 -0.72 17.06 -4.72
CA SER A 91 -1.24 17.02 -6.08
C SER A 91 -2.58 17.75 -6.19
N SER A 92 -2.99 18.10 -7.41
CA SER A 92 -4.26 18.80 -7.67
C SER A 92 -5.49 17.95 -7.36
N SER A 93 -5.33 16.63 -7.20
CA SER A 93 -6.41 15.71 -6.86
C SER A 93 -6.01 14.83 -5.68
N LYS A 94 -7.00 14.44 -4.88
CA LYS A 94 -6.84 13.44 -3.83
C LYS A 94 -6.72 12.01 -4.39
N TYR A 95 -7.05 11.83 -5.67
CA TYR A 95 -7.00 10.51 -6.32
C TYR A 95 -5.67 10.30 -7.02
N LYS A 96 -5.19 9.05 -6.99
CA LYS A 96 -3.96 8.66 -7.67
C LYS A 96 -4.18 8.64 -9.18
N GLY A 97 -3.21 9.16 -9.93
CA GLY A 97 -3.25 9.18 -11.39
C GLY A 97 -4.16 10.25 -11.97
N VAL A 98 -4.70 11.12 -11.15
CA VAL A 98 -5.63 12.17 -11.54
C VAL A 98 -4.99 13.53 -11.32
N SER A 99 -5.02 14.40 -12.33
CA SER A 99 -4.54 15.76 -12.25
C SER A 99 -5.48 16.70 -12.99
N PHE A 100 -5.48 17.98 -12.58
CA PHE A 100 -6.32 18.99 -13.20
C PHE A 100 -5.51 19.81 -14.19
N ASN A 101 -5.98 19.88 -15.44
CA ASN A 101 -5.39 20.73 -16.47
C ASN A 101 -6.09 22.09 -16.44
N GLN A 102 -5.37 23.12 -16.01
CA GLN A 102 -5.93 24.47 -15.84
C GLN A 102 -6.31 25.12 -17.17
N LYS A 103 -5.57 24.87 -18.25
CA LYS A 103 -5.86 25.45 -19.55
C LYS A 103 -7.19 24.94 -20.12
N GLU A 104 -7.40 23.64 -20.04
CA GLU A 104 -8.61 23.02 -20.59
C GLU A 104 -9.72 22.87 -19.58
N ARG A 105 -9.44 23.12 -18.31
CA ARG A 105 -10.37 22.93 -17.19
C ARG A 105 -10.96 21.53 -17.18
N LYS A 106 -10.08 20.54 -17.36
CA LYS A 106 -10.44 19.12 -17.40
C LYS A 106 -9.57 18.34 -16.42
N TRP A 107 -10.11 17.24 -15.96
CA TRP A 107 -9.36 16.26 -15.19
C TRP A 107 -8.72 15.26 -16.14
N ILE A 108 -7.45 14.94 -15.91
CA ILE A 108 -6.68 14.04 -16.76
C ILE A 108 -6.26 12.82 -15.94
N ALA A 109 -6.47 11.62 -16.50
CA ALA A 109 -6.02 10.37 -15.91
C ALA A 109 -4.79 9.85 -16.64
N THR A 110 -3.76 9.47 -15.88
CA THR A 110 -2.55 8.84 -16.41
C THR A 110 -2.11 7.71 -15.48
N ILE A 111 -1.38 6.74 -16.03
CA ILE A 111 -0.78 5.67 -15.26
C ILE A 111 0.64 5.44 -15.75
N GLN A 112 1.55 5.08 -14.84
CA GLN A 112 2.95 4.79 -15.17
C GLN A 112 3.12 3.30 -15.45
N ILE A 113 3.44 2.95 -16.69
CA ILE A 113 3.67 1.56 -17.09
C ILE A 113 5.09 1.45 -17.62
N ASN A 114 5.92 0.62 -16.96
CA ASN A 114 7.32 0.40 -17.36
C ASN A 114 8.10 1.70 -17.54
N GLY A 115 7.90 2.65 -16.62
CA GLY A 115 8.57 3.94 -16.65
C GLY A 115 7.99 4.97 -17.61
N LYS A 116 6.92 4.63 -18.32
CA LYS A 116 6.27 5.53 -19.28
C LYS A 116 4.91 5.97 -18.76
N SER A 117 4.56 7.24 -18.98
CA SER A 117 3.24 7.76 -18.65
C SER A 117 2.27 7.42 -19.77
N ILE A 118 1.22 6.69 -19.43
CA ILE A 118 0.15 6.32 -20.37
C ILE A 118 -1.06 7.24 -20.11
N TYR A 119 -1.48 7.95 -21.15
CA TYR A 119 -2.66 8.82 -21.10
C TYR A 119 -3.92 7.97 -21.14
N LEU A 120 -4.82 8.16 -20.17
CA LEU A 120 -6.04 7.36 -20.04
C LEU A 120 -7.30 8.12 -20.45
N GLY A 121 -7.24 9.45 -20.53
CA GLY A 121 -8.37 10.25 -20.97
C GLY A 121 -8.52 11.57 -20.23
N LYS A 122 -9.44 12.39 -20.71
CA LYS A 122 -9.87 13.67 -20.14
C LYS A 122 -11.32 13.56 -19.71
N PHE A 123 -11.65 14.16 -18.56
CA PHE A 123 -12.98 14.06 -17.98
C PHE A 123 -13.38 15.40 -17.36
N ASN A 124 -14.67 15.69 -17.36
CA ASN A 124 -15.23 16.86 -16.68
C ASN A 124 -15.33 16.63 -15.17
N ASP A 125 -15.38 15.38 -14.76
CA ASP A 125 -15.60 14.96 -13.37
C ASP A 125 -14.37 14.24 -12.82
N GLU A 126 -13.89 14.69 -11.66
CA GLU A 126 -12.75 14.11 -10.95
C GLU A 126 -12.97 12.63 -10.64
N VAL A 127 -14.19 12.25 -10.23
CA VAL A 127 -14.52 10.87 -9.88
C VAL A 127 -14.47 9.95 -11.10
N GLU A 128 -14.99 10.41 -12.24
CA GLU A 128 -14.91 9.63 -13.48
C GLU A 128 -13.45 9.42 -13.93
N CYS A 129 -12.62 10.42 -13.69
CA CYS A 129 -11.20 10.35 -13.96
C CYS A 129 -10.53 9.29 -13.06
N ALA A 130 -10.87 9.28 -11.77
CA ALA A 130 -10.35 8.29 -10.81
C ALA A 130 -10.80 6.87 -11.18
N LYS A 131 -12.03 6.70 -11.67
CA LYS A 131 -12.52 5.41 -12.16
C LYS A 131 -11.70 4.92 -13.35
N ALA A 132 -11.31 5.82 -14.25
CA ALA A 132 -10.46 5.48 -15.38
C ALA A 132 -9.09 4.95 -14.93
N TYR A 133 -8.49 5.57 -13.91
CA TYR A 133 -7.26 5.07 -13.33
C TYR A 133 -7.45 3.66 -12.75
N ASN A 134 -8.52 3.44 -11.99
CA ASN A 134 -8.81 2.13 -11.40
C ASN A 134 -8.98 1.06 -12.48
N ARG A 135 -9.66 1.38 -13.59
CA ARG A 135 -9.80 0.45 -14.72
C ARG A 135 -8.43 0.09 -15.31
N ALA A 136 -7.52 1.06 -15.40
CA ALA A 136 -6.17 0.82 -15.89
C ALA A 136 -5.37 -0.10 -14.96
N VAL A 137 -5.53 0.05 -13.63
CA VAL A 137 -4.89 -0.86 -12.66
C VAL A 137 -5.35 -2.30 -12.91
N HIS A 138 -6.64 -2.51 -13.16
CA HIS A 138 -7.14 -3.85 -13.49
C HIS A 138 -6.62 -4.35 -14.83
N LYS A 139 -6.59 -3.49 -15.83
CA LYS A 139 -6.15 -3.85 -17.18
C LYS A 139 -4.66 -4.22 -17.24
N TYR A 140 -3.81 -3.40 -16.64
CA TYR A 140 -2.35 -3.54 -16.77
C TYR A 140 -1.72 -4.37 -15.66
N TRP A 141 -2.32 -4.39 -14.46
CA TRP A 141 -1.74 -5.04 -13.28
C TRP A 141 -2.67 -6.05 -12.63
N ASN A 142 -3.75 -6.46 -13.28
CA ASN A 142 -4.75 -7.40 -12.73
C ASN A 142 -5.28 -6.97 -11.36
N GLY A 143 -5.41 -5.67 -11.13
CA GLY A 143 -5.86 -5.14 -9.85
C GLY A 143 -4.77 -5.08 -8.77
N ASN A 144 -3.53 -5.44 -9.11
CA ASN A 144 -2.41 -5.47 -8.15
C ASN A 144 -1.75 -4.09 -8.04
N GLY A 145 -2.47 -3.11 -7.56
CA GLY A 145 -2.00 -1.76 -7.32
C GLY A 145 -2.99 -0.99 -6.46
N TYR A 146 -2.64 0.24 -6.11
CA TYR A 146 -3.54 1.11 -5.37
C TYR A 146 -4.79 1.37 -6.19
N LEU A 147 -5.96 1.19 -5.56
CA LEU A 147 -7.26 1.52 -6.16
C LEU A 147 -7.85 2.71 -5.42
N ASN A 148 -8.22 3.74 -6.18
CA ASN A 148 -8.85 4.92 -5.60
C ASN A 148 -10.17 4.53 -4.94
N GLN A 149 -10.41 5.06 -3.75
CA GLN A 149 -11.68 4.89 -3.01
C GLN A 149 -12.68 5.89 -3.55
N ILE A 150 -13.76 5.40 -4.12
CA ILE A 150 -14.76 6.23 -4.81
C ILE A 150 -16.12 6.12 -4.15
#